data_baf44c14394088d80eb87ca31248339a
#
_entry.id   baf44c14394088d80eb87ca31248339a
#
_cell.length_a   1.000
_cell.length_b   1.000
_cell.length_c   1.000
_cell.angle_alpha   90.00
_cell.angle_beta   90.00
_cell.angle_gamma   90.00
#
_symmetry.space_group_name_H-M   'P 1'
#
loop_
_entity.id
_entity.type
_entity.pdbx_description
1 polymer ?
#
loop_
_entity_poly.entity_id
_entity_poly.type
_entity_poly.pdbx_seq_one_letter_code
_entity_poly.pdbx_strand_id
1 'polypeptide(L)'
;MFTFLYNTINNFIYHFCTIEYILKDTLNYDELYLKLEILKYYFYILDNPSQQIIIEFGIFIFKYYFEYNINKLLKEQESSFLDSHNKRPSPINIDVEDELNLNFFESFYFILSNLINFNEKINVKEIKLLLSQINLNIKSKNVERDDPPNNFKKEIMDKINKNTNNIKEKINGINPIIFEKDDDKNNQINFILSFSNLRAKNYNIKKCNFLKAKEVSGNIIPAIASTTAAITGLSCLQIYALVQTNNIRLFRCGAINLAISEFDLFIPEEKRYIKNIPRTKTTPEYKVIPKEFTVWDKIDIIGPNITVKNIVEDFRNKYNVDIDYINYNNKILASPMEDDKNMNETIEKLIQDKTGKKINNKVKYIKLDLNGSFGDCEILTPTIRYVLKNH
;
A
#
# COMPACT_ATOMS: atom_id res chain seq x y z
N MET A 1 -10.13 -2.40 0.91
CA MET A 1 -10.54 -2.92 -0.40
C MET A 1 -9.94 -2.12 -1.55
N PHE A 2 -10.06 -0.79 -1.57
CA PHE A 2 -9.43 0.05 -2.60
C PHE A 2 -7.91 -0.02 -2.55
N THR A 3 -7.34 -0.02 -1.34
CA THR A 3 -5.92 -0.29 -1.11
C THR A 3 -5.50 -1.65 -1.71
N PHE A 4 -6.38 -2.65 -1.71
CA PHE A 4 -6.13 -3.96 -2.30
C PHE A 4 -6.16 -3.88 -3.85
N LEU A 5 -7.14 -3.23 -4.46
CA LEU A 5 -7.19 -3.04 -5.92
C LEU A 5 -6.08 -2.10 -6.41
N TYR A 6 -5.87 -1.00 -5.69
CA TYR A 6 -4.78 -0.06 -5.93
C TYR A 6 -3.42 -0.74 -5.73
N ASN A 7 -3.23 -1.48 -4.63
CA ASN A 7 -2.02 -2.27 -4.40
C ASN A 7 -1.94 -3.46 -5.36
N THR A 8 -3.05 -4.04 -5.81
CA THR A 8 -3.01 -5.10 -6.81
C THR A 8 -2.62 -4.54 -8.17
N ILE A 9 -3.16 -3.41 -8.61
CA ILE A 9 -2.78 -2.76 -9.87
C ILE A 9 -1.37 -2.17 -9.73
N ASN A 10 -1.04 -1.46 -8.66
CA ASN A 10 0.30 -0.90 -8.44
C ASN A 10 1.34 -1.95 -8.03
N ASN A 11 1.03 -2.91 -7.20
CA ASN A 11 1.92 -4.03 -6.93
C ASN A 11 2.10 -4.90 -8.17
N PHE A 12 1.10 -4.97 -9.02
CA PHE A 12 1.18 -5.63 -10.28
C PHE A 12 2.17 -4.92 -11.24
N ILE A 13 2.12 -3.59 -11.30
CA ILE A 13 3.07 -2.76 -12.06
C ILE A 13 4.46 -2.80 -11.41
N TYR A 14 4.53 -2.77 -10.06
CA TYR A 14 5.80 -2.79 -9.31
C TYR A 14 6.43 -4.19 -9.20
N HIS A 15 5.62 -5.25 -9.09
CA HIS A 15 6.10 -6.64 -8.95
C HIS A 15 6.25 -7.37 -10.28
N PHE A 16 6.05 -6.70 -11.40
CA PHE A 16 6.36 -7.27 -12.70
C PHE A 16 7.85 -7.64 -12.85
N CYS A 17 8.72 -7.00 -12.08
CA CYS A 17 10.13 -7.41 -11.96
C CYS A 17 10.32 -8.73 -11.17
N THR A 18 9.26 -9.26 -10.55
CA THR A 18 9.30 -10.49 -9.75
C THR A 18 8.13 -11.42 -10.08
N ILE A 19 7.97 -11.73 -11.38
CA ILE A 19 7.06 -12.82 -11.81
C ILE A 19 7.38 -14.10 -11.05
N GLU A 20 8.65 -14.39 -10.77
CA GLU A 20 9.07 -15.48 -9.90
C GLU A 20 8.50 -15.41 -8.48
N TYR A 21 8.32 -14.20 -7.91
CA TYR A 21 7.75 -14.03 -6.57
C TYR A 21 6.24 -14.28 -6.56
N ILE A 22 5.51 -13.85 -7.60
CA ILE A 22 4.07 -14.11 -7.75
C ILE A 22 3.79 -15.62 -7.85
N LEU A 23 4.74 -16.39 -8.38
CA LEU A 23 4.62 -17.82 -8.61
C LEU A 23 5.24 -18.69 -7.51
N LYS A 24 6.06 -18.12 -6.61
CA LYS A 24 6.72 -18.82 -5.51
C LYS A 24 5.90 -18.88 -4.21
N ASP A 25 5.01 -17.91 -3.97
CA ASP A 25 4.14 -17.96 -2.81
C ASP A 25 3.08 -19.05 -2.96
N THR A 26 2.89 -19.81 -1.89
CA THR A 26 1.80 -20.78 -1.69
C THR A 26 0.46 -20.05 -1.59
N LEU A 27 0.07 -19.35 -2.64
CA LEU A 27 -1.20 -18.65 -2.73
C LEU A 27 -2.33 -19.67 -2.88
N ASN A 28 -3.45 -19.36 -2.23
CA ASN A 28 -4.70 -20.05 -2.50
C ASN A 28 -4.95 -20.05 -4.02
N TYR A 29 -5.38 -21.20 -4.54
CA TYR A 29 -5.66 -21.46 -5.95
C TYR A 29 -6.41 -20.32 -6.66
N ASP A 30 -7.47 -19.79 -6.04
CA ASP A 30 -8.27 -18.70 -6.64
C ASP A 30 -7.53 -17.40 -6.78
N GLU A 31 -6.64 -17.10 -5.84
CA GLU A 31 -5.80 -15.91 -5.90
C GLU A 31 -4.76 -16.03 -7.01
N LEU A 32 -4.18 -17.20 -7.18
CA LEU A 32 -3.26 -17.49 -8.30
C LEU A 32 -3.97 -17.38 -9.64
N TYR A 33 -5.18 -17.95 -9.74
CA TYR A 33 -5.99 -17.85 -10.96
C TYR A 33 -6.33 -16.40 -11.31
N LEU A 34 -6.78 -15.63 -10.33
CA LEU A 34 -7.05 -14.20 -10.51
C LEU A 34 -5.82 -13.45 -11.03
N LYS A 35 -4.67 -13.68 -10.41
CA LYS A 35 -3.41 -13.04 -10.80
C LYS A 35 -3.00 -13.42 -12.23
N LEU A 36 -3.13 -14.68 -12.61
CA LEU A 36 -2.81 -15.16 -13.96
C LEU A 36 -3.76 -14.59 -15.03
N GLU A 37 -5.07 -14.52 -14.76
CA GLU A 37 -6.04 -13.94 -15.70
C GLU A 37 -5.84 -12.42 -15.86
N ILE A 38 -5.57 -11.70 -14.77
CA ILE A 38 -5.22 -10.29 -14.81
C ILE A 38 -3.96 -10.09 -15.69
N LEU A 39 -2.92 -10.92 -15.51
CA LEU A 39 -1.69 -10.89 -16.32
C LEU A 39 -2.01 -11.08 -17.81
N LYS A 40 -2.81 -12.07 -18.12
CA LYS A 40 -3.23 -12.37 -19.49
C LYS A 40 -3.92 -11.18 -20.17
N TYR A 41 -4.92 -10.58 -19.50
CA TYR A 41 -5.59 -9.38 -20.03
C TYR A 41 -4.63 -8.20 -20.18
N TYR A 42 -3.75 -8.02 -19.21
CA TYR A 42 -2.75 -6.96 -19.25
C TYR A 42 -1.82 -7.10 -20.46
N PHE A 43 -1.36 -8.34 -20.77
CA PHE A 43 -0.56 -8.60 -21.97
C PHE A 43 -1.33 -8.31 -23.25
N TYR A 44 -2.59 -8.75 -23.32
CA TYR A 44 -3.42 -8.49 -24.51
C TYR A 44 -3.62 -6.99 -24.73
N ILE A 45 -3.88 -6.24 -23.66
CA ILE A 45 -4.04 -4.79 -23.70
C ILE A 45 -2.75 -4.09 -24.14
N LEU A 46 -1.60 -4.53 -23.66
CA LEU A 46 -0.30 -3.94 -24.05
C LEU A 46 0.09 -4.29 -25.49
N ASP A 47 -0.24 -5.49 -25.95
CA ASP A 47 0.10 -5.92 -27.31
C ASP A 47 -0.78 -5.24 -28.36
N ASN A 48 -2.09 -5.17 -28.13
CA ASN A 48 -3.05 -4.60 -29.06
C ASN A 48 -4.21 -3.94 -28.31
N PRO A 49 -4.04 -2.70 -27.82
CA PRO A 49 -5.07 -2.03 -27.04
C PRO A 49 -6.33 -1.78 -27.89
N SER A 50 -7.50 -2.13 -27.35
CA SER A 50 -8.78 -1.84 -27.97
C SER A 50 -9.87 -1.64 -26.89
N GLN A 51 -10.91 -0.89 -27.24
CA GLN A 51 -12.07 -0.70 -26.36
C GLN A 51 -12.67 -2.03 -25.93
N GLN A 52 -12.77 -3.00 -26.86
CA GLN A 52 -13.34 -4.32 -26.61
C GLN A 52 -12.53 -5.07 -25.53
N ILE A 53 -11.20 -5.14 -25.64
CA ILE A 53 -10.36 -5.87 -24.69
C ILE A 53 -10.41 -5.24 -23.29
N ILE A 54 -10.47 -3.90 -23.22
CA ILE A 54 -10.61 -3.19 -21.95
C ILE A 54 -11.96 -3.53 -21.28
N ILE A 55 -13.03 -3.55 -22.05
CA ILE A 55 -14.37 -3.92 -21.53
C ILE A 55 -14.43 -5.41 -21.16
N GLU A 56 -13.84 -6.32 -21.95
CA GLU A 56 -13.71 -7.75 -21.59
C GLU A 56 -13.00 -7.94 -20.28
N PHE A 57 -11.91 -7.20 -20.04
CA PHE A 57 -11.24 -7.22 -18.75
C PHE A 57 -12.11 -6.68 -17.61
N GLY A 58 -12.85 -5.61 -17.87
CA GLY A 58 -13.85 -5.09 -16.91
C GLY A 58 -14.92 -6.13 -16.56
N ILE A 59 -15.41 -6.89 -17.56
CA ILE A 59 -16.37 -7.99 -17.35
C ILE A 59 -15.77 -9.09 -16.49
N PHE A 60 -14.52 -9.47 -16.75
CA PHE A 60 -13.82 -10.47 -15.94
C PHE A 60 -13.73 -10.01 -14.47
N ILE A 61 -13.27 -8.77 -14.20
CA ILE A 61 -13.19 -8.19 -12.87
C ILE A 61 -14.55 -8.12 -12.19
N PHE A 62 -15.60 -7.67 -12.92
CA PHE A 62 -16.96 -7.61 -12.40
C PHE A 62 -17.45 -8.99 -11.96
N LYS A 63 -17.38 -9.99 -12.85
CA LYS A 63 -17.81 -11.35 -12.56
C LYS A 63 -17.06 -11.98 -11.41
N TYR A 64 -15.74 -11.76 -11.35
CA TYR A 64 -14.93 -12.29 -10.27
C TYR A 64 -15.36 -11.76 -8.90
N TYR A 65 -15.52 -10.44 -8.76
CA TYR A 65 -15.80 -9.83 -7.46
C TYR A 65 -17.27 -9.87 -7.04
N PHE A 66 -18.22 -9.76 -7.97
CA PHE A 66 -19.64 -9.59 -7.64
C PHE A 66 -20.49 -10.82 -7.90
N GLU A 67 -20.00 -11.78 -8.65
CA GLU A 67 -20.72 -13.03 -8.96
C GLU A 67 -19.97 -14.25 -8.39
N TYR A 68 -18.74 -14.53 -8.86
CA TYR A 68 -18.01 -15.75 -8.51
C TYR A 68 -17.66 -15.86 -7.02
N ASN A 69 -17.01 -14.84 -6.45
CA ASN A 69 -16.63 -14.87 -5.04
C ASN A 69 -17.85 -14.93 -4.10
N ILE A 70 -18.99 -14.37 -4.53
CA ILE A 70 -20.24 -14.48 -3.75
C ILE A 70 -20.79 -15.90 -3.82
N ASN A 71 -20.84 -16.50 -5.01
CA ASN A 71 -21.28 -17.88 -5.18
C ASN A 71 -20.40 -18.86 -4.42
N LYS A 72 -19.09 -18.66 -4.44
CA LYS A 72 -18.12 -19.45 -3.66
C LYS A 72 -18.39 -19.32 -2.16
N LEU A 73 -18.51 -18.09 -1.65
CA LEU A 73 -18.80 -17.83 -0.24
C LEU A 73 -20.10 -18.50 0.20
N LEU A 74 -21.14 -18.46 -0.64
CA LEU A 74 -22.42 -19.12 -0.35
C LEU A 74 -22.31 -20.65 -0.27
N LYS A 75 -21.45 -21.26 -1.10
CA LYS A 75 -21.20 -22.72 -1.05
C LYS A 75 -20.39 -23.13 0.18
N GLU A 76 -19.35 -22.35 0.54
CA GLU A 76 -18.43 -22.68 1.63
C GLU A 76 -19.01 -22.42 3.04
N GLN A 77 -19.92 -21.47 3.17
CA GLN A 77 -20.46 -20.99 4.45
C GLN A 77 -21.97 -21.09 4.57
N GLU A 78 -22.60 -22.04 3.86
CA GLU A 78 -24.06 -22.19 3.85
C GLU A 78 -24.64 -22.35 5.27
N SER A 79 -24.00 -23.14 6.13
CA SER A 79 -24.44 -23.36 7.52
C SER A 79 -24.26 -22.10 8.39
N SER A 80 -23.23 -21.29 8.18
CA SER A 80 -22.96 -20.10 9.00
C SER A 80 -23.95 -18.95 8.78
N PHE A 81 -24.59 -18.89 7.60
CA PHE A 81 -25.63 -17.90 7.32
C PHE A 81 -27.02 -18.25 7.87
N LEU A 82 -27.24 -19.53 8.22
CA LEU A 82 -28.50 -19.97 8.82
C LEU A 82 -28.56 -19.61 10.32
N ASP A 83 -27.41 -19.60 11.01
CA ASP A 83 -27.32 -19.42 12.47
C ASP A 83 -26.90 -18.00 12.91
N SER A 84 -26.54 -17.12 11.98
CA SER A 84 -26.04 -15.78 12.31
C SER A 84 -26.99 -14.67 11.83
N HIS A 85 -27.02 -13.55 12.57
CA HIS A 85 -27.68 -12.30 12.14
C HIS A 85 -27.00 -11.64 10.92
N ASN A 86 -26.05 -12.33 10.30
CA ASN A 86 -25.35 -11.84 9.12
C ASN A 86 -26.24 -11.85 7.88
N LYS A 87 -26.23 -10.76 7.14
CA LYS A 87 -27.00 -10.66 5.90
C LYS A 87 -26.39 -11.60 4.85
N ARG A 88 -27.17 -12.57 4.39
CA ARG A 88 -26.79 -13.46 3.30
C ARG A 88 -26.55 -12.65 2.03
N PRO A 89 -25.38 -12.73 1.41
CA PRO A 89 -25.12 -12.01 0.16
C PRO A 89 -25.82 -12.68 -1.02
N SER A 90 -26.01 -11.91 -2.10
CA SER A 90 -26.53 -12.40 -3.37
C SER A 90 -25.58 -12.02 -4.51
N PRO A 91 -25.34 -12.92 -5.50
CA PRO A 91 -24.54 -12.59 -6.67
C PRO A 91 -25.26 -11.55 -7.55
N ILE A 92 -24.47 -10.73 -8.24
CA ILE A 92 -24.97 -9.72 -9.18
C ILE A 92 -24.51 -10.10 -10.58
N ASN A 93 -25.48 -10.18 -11.51
CA ASN A 93 -25.20 -10.32 -12.93
C ASN A 93 -25.05 -8.95 -13.58
N ILE A 94 -24.31 -8.89 -14.69
CA ILE A 94 -24.18 -7.67 -15.48
C ILE A 94 -25.52 -7.35 -16.14
N ASP A 95 -26.04 -6.16 -15.82
CA ASP A 95 -27.25 -5.59 -16.40
C ASP A 95 -26.85 -4.29 -17.13
N VAL A 96 -27.08 -4.26 -18.43
CA VAL A 96 -26.74 -3.12 -19.31
C VAL A 96 -27.64 -1.90 -19.09
N GLU A 97 -28.76 -2.07 -18.40
CA GLU A 97 -29.67 -0.98 -18.05
C GLU A 97 -29.47 -0.46 -16.61
N ASP A 98 -28.72 -1.19 -15.79
CA ASP A 98 -28.38 -0.73 -14.43
C ASP A 98 -27.29 0.34 -14.49
N GLU A 99 -27.65 1.57 -14.15
CA GLU A 99 -26.72 2.72 -14.09
C GLU A 99 -25.48 2.44 -13.25
N LEU A 100 -25.60 1.67 -12.17
CA LEU A 100 -24.48 1.32 -11.31
C LEU A 100 -23.45 0.44 -12.03
N ASN A 101 -23.92 -0.50 -12.86
CA ASN A 101 -23.04 -1.31 -13.71
C ASN A 101 -22.34 -0.44 -14.75
N LEU A 102 -23.08 0.44 -15.42
CA LEU A 102 -22.51 1.33 -16.44
C LEU A 102 -21.43 2.26 -15.84
N ASN A 103 -21.71 2.87 -14.69
CA ASN A 103 -20.74 3.73 -13.99
C ASN A 103 -19.47 2.96 -13.59
N PHE A 104 -19.59 1.67 -13.25
CA PHE A 104 -18.42 0.83 -13.00
C PHE A 104 -17.60 0.65 -14.29
N PHE A 105 -18.21 0.27 -15.41
CA PHE A 105 -17.48 0.04 -16.66
C PHE A 105 -16.90 1.32 -17.24
N GLU A 106 -17.60 2.44 -17.17
CA GLU A 106 -17.13 3.74 -17.62
C GLU A 106 -15.87 4.20 -16.84
N SER A 107 -15.96 4.16 -15.51
CA SER A 107 -14.84 4.57 -14.65
C SER A 107 -13.65 3.61 -14.75
N PHE A 108 -13.91 2.30 -14.87
CA PHE A 108 -12.88 1.28 -15.09
C PHE A 108 -12.14 1.50 -16.42
N TYR A 109 -12.93 1.69 -17.52
CA TYR A 109 -12.37 1.98 -18.83
C TYR A 109 -11.49 3.21 -18.81
N PHE A 110 -11.98 4.31 -18.24
CA PHE A 110 -11.24 5.58 -18.17
C PHE A 110 -9.90 5.44 -17.42
N ILE A 111 -9.91 4.78 -16.26
CA ILE A 111 -8.70 4.59 -15.45
C ILE A 111 -7.70 3.72 -16.20
N LEU A 112 -8.15 2.62 -16.80
CA LEU A 112 -7.26 1.70 -17.50
C LEU A 112 -6.71 2.30 -18.79
N SER A 113 -7.53 3.03 -19.56
CA SER A 113 -7.09 3.75 -20.77
C SER A 113 -5.99 4.77 -20.46
N ASN A 114 -6.17 5.54 -19.39
CA ASN A 114 -5.15 6.50 -18.95
C ASN A 114 -3.86 5.81 -18.51
N LEU A 115 -3.96 4.66 -17.82
CA LEU A 115 -2.80 3.89 -17.37
C LEU A 115 -1.92 3.42 -18.54
N ILE A 116 -2.55 2.99 -19.63
CA ILE A 116 -1.86 2.45 -20.82
C ILE A 116 -1.64 3.50 -21.93
N ASN A 117 -1.97 4.76 -21.68
CA ASN A 117 -1.93 5.86 -22.65
C ASN A 117 -2.77 5.58 -23.92
N PHE A 118 -3.93 4.93 -23.77
CA PHE A 118 -4.87 4.66 -24.84
C PHE A 118 -5.88 5.80 -24.93
N ASN A 119 -5.77 6.61 -26.00
CA ASN A 119 -6.47 7.90 -26.10
C ASN A 119 -7.89 7.81 -26.71
N GLU A 120 -8.39 6.62 -27.02
CA GLU A 120 -9.74 6.47 -27.52
C GLU A 120 -10.75 6.69 -26.40
N LYS A 121 -11.68 7.61 -26.62
CA LYS A 121 -12.79 7.85 -25.70
C LYS A 121 -13.92 6.87 -25.99
N ILE A 122 -14.64 6.47 -24.97
CA ILE A 122 -15.84 5.64 -25.08
C ILE A 122 -17.02 6.38 -24.48
N ASN A 123 -18.19 6.22 -25.06
CA ASN A 123 -19.43 6.74 -24.49
C ASN A 123 -20.32 5.60 -23.94
N VAL A 124 -21.32 5.97 -23.12
CA VAL A 124 -22.21 4.99 -22.47
C VAL A 124 -22.94 4.11 -23.48
N LYS A 125 -23.28 4.62 -24.68
CA LYS A 125 -23.97 3.83 -25.72
C LYS A 125 -23.03 2.75 -26.28
N GLU A 126 -21.77 3.08 -26.51
CA GLU A 126 -20.75 2.13 -26.96
C GLU A 126 -20.48 1.07 -25.90
N ILE A 127 -20.41 1.47 -24.60
CA ILE A 127 -20.29 0.52 -23.49
C ILE A 127 -21.46 -0.47 -23.49
N LYS A 128 -22.70 0.02 -23.59
CA LYS A 128 -23.91 -0.84 -23.66
C LYS A 128 -23.85 -1.82 -24.85
N LEU A 129 -23.41 -1.34 -26.00
CA LEU A 129 -23.27 -2.16 -27.20
C LEU A 129 -22.23 -3.28 -26.99
N LEU A 130 -21.05 -2.92 -26.54
CA LEU A 130 -19.98 -3.89 -26.27
C LEU A 130 -20.37 -4.91 -25.20
N LEU A 131 -20.99 -4.47 -24.09
CA LEU A 131 -21.47 -5.37 -23.05
C LEU A 131 -22.52 -6.35 -23.58
N SER A 132 -23.43 -5.90 -24.42
CA SER A 132 -24.47 -6.76 -25.03
C SER A 132 -23.86 -7.79 -25.96
N GLN A 133 -22.91 -7.40 -26.82
CA GLN A 133 -22.23 -8.29 -27.76
C GLN A 133 -21.36 -9.34 -27.04
N ILE A 134 -20.59 -8.93 -26.04
CA ILE A 134 -19.69 -9.81 -25.32
C ILE A 134 -20.47 -10.78 -24.42
N ASN A 135 -21.54 -10.34 -23.73
CA ASN A 135 -22.37 -11.21 -22.90
C ASN A 135 -23.05 -12.34 -23.72
N LEU A 136 -23.43 -12.08 -24.95
CA LEU A 136 -23.97 -13.12 -25.83
C LEU A 136 -22.93 -14.21 -26.15
N ASN A 137 -21.67 -13.82 -26.32
CA ASN A 137 -20.56 -14.73 -26.59
C ASN A 137 -20.12 -15.54 -25.36
N ILE A 138 -20.25 -14.96 -24.15
CA ILE A 138 -19.83 -15.61 -22.89
C ILE A 138 -20.89 -16.59 -22.38
N LYS A 139 -22.18 -16.35 -22.62
CA LYS A 139 -23.28 -17.31 -22.29
C LYS A 139 -23.11 -18.66 -22.98
N SER A 140 -22.38 -18.72 -24.09
CA SER A 140 -22.08 -19.96 -24.80
C SER A 140 -20.88 -20.78 -24.23
N LYS A 141 -20.11 -20.19 -23.32
CA LYS A 141 -19.04 -20.86 -22.60
C LYS A 141 -19.36 -20.87 -21.12
N ASN A 142 -20.16 -21.83 -20.68
CA ASN A 142 -20.26 -22.17 -19.26
C ASN A 142 -18.85 -22.55 -18.79
N VAL A 143 -18.24 -21.65 -18.04
CA VAL A 143 -16.97 -21.95 -17.36
C VAL A 143 -17.31 -22.75 -16.11
N GLU A 144 -17.63 -24.03 -16.27
CA GLU A 144 -17.29 -25.01 -15.24
C GLU A 144 -15.79 -24.94 -15.10
N ARG A 145 -15.32 -24.43 -13.97
CA ARG A 145 -13.90 -24.34 -13.68
C ARG A 145 -13.43 -25.70 -13.21
N ASP A 146 -13.03 -26.52 -14.14
CA ASP A 146 -12.06 -27.57 -13.87
C ASP A 146 -10.75 -26.87 -13.45
N ASP A 147 -9.99 -27.53 -12.56
CA ASP A 147 -8.69 -27.05 -12.09
C ASP A 147 -7.87 -26.44 -13.24
N PRO A 148 -7.20 -25.27 -13.07
CA PRO A 148 -6.42 -24.71 -14.15
C PRO A 148 -5.42 -25.77 -14.55
N PRO A 149 -5.42 -26.18 -15.80
CA PRO A 149 -4.47 -27.18 -16.25
C PRO A 149 -3.06 -26.63 -15.99
N ASN A 150 -2.15 -27.51 -15.54
CA ASN A 150 -0.72 -27.18 -15.44
C ASN A 150 -0.18 -26.57 -16.75
N ASN A 151 -0.87 -26.80 -17.86
CA ASN A 151 -0.67 -26.20 -19.17
C ASN A 151 -0.94 -24.68 -19.21
N PHE A 152 -1.95 -24.16 -18.46
CA PHE A 152 -2.30 -22.72 -18.46
C PHE A 152 -1.18 -21.86 -17.82
N LYS A 153 -0.62 -22.34 -16.69
CA LYS A 153 0.55 -21.71 -16.06
C LYS A 153 1.74 -21.72 -17.03
N LYS A 154 1.96 -22.85 -17.71
CA LYS A 154 3.04 -23.01 -18.68
C LYS A 154 2.83 -22.12 -19.91
N GLU A 155 1.61 -22.05 -20.44
CA GLU A 155 1.27 -21.19 -21.61
C GLU A 155 1.51 -19.71 -21.31
N ILE A 156 1.11 -19.22 -20.13
CA ILE A 156 1.37 -17.84 -19.72
C ILE A 156 2.87 -17.62 -19.53
N MET A 157 3.59 -18.52 -18.87
CA MET A 157 5.04 -18.44 -18.71
C MET A 157 5.77 -18.45 -20.05
N ASP A 158 5.35 -19.26 -21.01
CA ASP A 158 5.94 -19.31 -22.35
C ASP A 158 5.69 -18.00 -23.13
N LYS A 159 4.51 -17.40 -23.00
CA LYS A 159 4.20 -16.08 -23.58
C LYS A 159 5.03 -14.98 -22.94
N ILE A 160 5.18 -15.01 -21.61
CA ILE A 160 6.02 -14.07 -20.87
C ILE A 160 7.48 -14.19 -21.34
N ASN A 161 8.02 -15.40 -21.39
CA ASN A 161 9.41 -15.64 -21.74
C ASN A 161 9.73 -15.29 -23.21
N LYS A 162 8.78 -15.53 -24.14
CA LYS A 162 8.95 -15.19 -25.57
C LYS A 162 8.95 -13.68 -25.84
N ASN A 163 8.22 -12.92 -25.04
CA ASN A 163 8.01 -11.47 -25.26
C ASN A 163 8.70 -10.58 -24.22
N THR A 164 9.59 -11.14 -23.38
CA THR A 164 10.13 -10.47 -22.19
C THR A 164 10.77 -9.10 -22.49
N ASN A 165 11.49 -8.97 -23.60
CA ASN A 165 12.17 -7.71 -23.94
C ASN A 165 11.17 -6.63 -24.41
N ASN A 166 10.23 -6.99 -25.28
CA ASN A 166 9.19 -6.08 -25.79
C ASN A 166 8.24 -5.60 -24.69
N ILE A 167 7.94 -6.49 -23.77
CA ILE A 167 7.08 -6.24 -22.62
C ILE A 167 7.76 -5.32 -21.61
N LYS A 168 9.07 -5.55 -21.32
CA LYS A 168 9.83 -4.67 -20.42
C LYS A 168 9.90 -3.24 -20.92
N GLU A 169 10.09 -3.03 -22.22
CA GLU A 169 10.09 -1.69 -22.82
C GLU A 169 8.72 -1.01 -22.71
N LYS A 170 7.64 -1.73 -23.01
CA LYS A 170 6.28 -1.21 -22.88
C LYS A 170 5.90 -0.88 -21.43
N ILE A 171 6.31 -1.71 -20.47
CA ILE A 171 6.07 -1.48 -19.03
C ILE A 171 6.85 -0.28 -18.51
N ASN A 172 8.09 -0.07 -18.95
CA ASN A 172 8.90 1.08 -18.53
C ASN A 172 8.26 2.43 -18.95
N GLY A 173 7.36 2.42 -19.92
CA GLY A 173 6.58 3.59 -20.33
C GLY A 173 5.30 3.83 -19.51
N ILE A 174 4.94 2.92 -18.61
CA ILE A 174 3.72 3.04 -17.80
C ILE A 174 4.03 3.70 -16.47
N ASN A 175 3.37 4.81 -16.19
CA ASN A 175 3.45 5.47 -14.89
C ASN A 175 2.40 4.90 -13.93
N PRO A 176 2.79 4.53 -12.69
CA PRO A 176 1.83 4.11 -11.68
C PRO A 176 0.76 5.19 -11.45
N ILE A 177 -0.50 4.77 -11.35
CA ILE A 177 -1.59 5.68 -11.00
C ILE A 177 -1.40 6.14 -9.56
N ILE A 178 -1.28 7.45 -9.36
CA ILE A 178 -1.29 8.05 -8.03
C ILE A 178 -2.74 8.37 -7.68
N PHE A 179 -3.17 7.95 -6.49
CA PHE A 179 -4.52 8.28 -6.02
C PHE A 179 -4.59 9.76 -5.68
N GLU A 180 -5.45 10.49 -6.42
CA GLU A 180 -5.68 11.92 -6.18
C GLU A 180 -7.19 12.18 -5.99
N LYS A 181 -7.56 12.44 -4.73
CA LYS A 181 -8.95 12.62 -4.32
C LYS A 181 -9.57 13.94 -4.75
N ASP A 182 -8.75 14.95 -5.02
CA ASP A 182 -9.20 16.32 -5.30
C ASP A 182 -9.31 16.60 -6.81
N ASP A 183 -8.92 15.65 -7.65
CA ASP A 183 -9.14 15.69 -9.09
C ASP A 183 -10.40 14.87 -9.47
N ASP A 184 -11.53 15.53 -9.60
CA ASP A 184 -12.80 14.87 -9.96
C ASP A 184 -12.83 14.38 -11.41
N LYS A 185 -11.85 14.74 -12.25
CA LYS A 185 -11.76 14.33 -13.66
C LYS A 185 -11.05 12.99 -13.85
N ASN A 186 -10.32 12.52 -12.84
CA ASN A 186 -9.56 11.27 -12.93
C ASN A 186 -10.40 10.00 -12.77
N ASN A 187 -11.69 10.12 -12.51
CA ASN A 187 -12.67 9.03 -12.30
C ASN A 187 -12.34 8.03 -11.18
N GLN A 188 -11.31 8.27 -10.38
CA GLN A 188 -10.91 7.34 -9.32
C GLN A 188 -11.98 7.22 -8.21
N ILE A 189 -12.57 8.33 -7.81
CA ILE A 189 -13.66 8.32 -6.81
C ILE A 189 -14.92 7.68 -7.40
N ASN A 190 -15.25 7.90 -8.68
CA ASN A 190 -16.39 7.25 -9.36
C ASN A 190 -16.21 5.74 -9.40
N PHE A 191 -15.00 5.26 -9.66
CA PHE A 191 -14.70 3.83 -9.63
C PHE A 191 -14.86 3.24 -8.22
N ILE A 192 -14.34 3.91 -7.19
CA ILE A 192 -14.51 3.50 -5.79
C ILE A 192 -15.99 3.44 -5.42
N LEU A 193 -16.74 4.48 -5.78
CA LEU A 193 -18.16 4.60 -5.50
C LEU A 193 -18.97 3.46 -6.16
N SER A 194 -18.76 3.23 -7.46
CA SER A 194 -19.46 2.19 -8.20
C SER A 194 -19.11 0.80 -7.67
N PHE A 195 -17.83 0.51 -7.43
CA PHE A 195 -17.38 -0.75 -6.87
C PHE A 195 -17.94 -0.99 -5.46
N SER A 196 -17.87 0.01 -4.58
CA SER A 196 -18.40 -0.09 -3.21
C SER A 196 -19.91 -0.30 -3.21
N ASN A 197 -20.64 0.40 -4.06
CA ASN A 197 -22.09 0.28 -4.16
C ASN A 197 -22.53 -1.04 -4.80
N LEU A 198 -21.78 -1.62 -5.72
CA LEU A 198 -22.00 -2.99 -6.20
C LEU A 198 -21.80 -4.00 -5.05
N ARG A 199 -20.75 -3.85 -4.24
CA ARG A 199 -20.59 -4.69 -3.03
C ARG A 199 -21.73 -4.49 -2.03
N ALA A 200 -22.17 -3.25 -1.83
CA ALA A 200 -23.33 -2.94 -0.99
C ALA A 200 -24.59 -3.64 -1.51
N LYS A 201 -24.79 -3.69 -2.85
CA LYS A 201 -25.88 -4.41 -3.50
C LYS A 201 -25.79 -5.91 -3.25
N ASN A 202 -24.59 -6.53 -3.32
CA ASN A 202 -24.42 -7.95 -2.99
C ASN A 202 -24.92 -8.29 -1.58
N TYR A 203 -24.70 -7.41 -0.59
CA TYR A 203 -25.06 -7.66 0.81
C TYR A 203 -26.36 -6.99 1.25
N ASN A 204 -27.09 -6.40 0.33
CA ASN A 204 -28.32 -5.64 0.60
C ASN A 204 -28.14 -4.62 1.74
N ILE A 205 -27.05 -3.84 1.68
CA ILE A 205 -26.76 -2.75 2.61
C ILE A 205 -26.91 -1.41 1.90
N LYS A 206 -27.07 -0.34 2.69
CA LYS A 206 -27.25 1.01 2.15
C LYS A 206 -26.07 1.45 1.29
N LYS A 207 -26.35 1.94 0.09
CA LYS A 207 -25.37 2.54 -0.82
C LYS A 207 -24.85 3.86 -0.25
N CYS A 208 -23.59 4.19 -0.51
CA CYS A 208 -23.02 5.50 -0.20
C CYS A 208 -23.16 6.46 -1.39
N ASN A 209 -23.09 7.77 -1.10
CA ASN A 209 -23.01 8.80 -2.12
C ASN A 209 -21.56 9.17 -2.45
N PHE A 210 -21.37 10.02 -3.46
CA PHE A 210 -20.03 10.45 -3.91
C PHE A 210 -19.23 11.11 -2.80
N LEU A 211 -19.83 12.04 -2.04
CA LEU A 211 -19.14 12.74 -0.97
C LEU A 211 -18.65 11.80 0.13
N LYS A 212 -19.45 10.80 0.51
CA LYS A 212 -19.05 9.80 1.49
C LYS A 212 -17.95 8.88 0.97
N ALA A 213 -18.01 8.48 -0.30
CA ALA A 213 -16.95 7.70 -0.93
C ALA A 213 -15.63 8.50 -0.96
N LYS A 214 -15.67 9.78 -1.32
CA LYS A 214 -14.53 10.70 -1.34
C LYS A 214 -13.96 10.89 0.07
N GLU A 215 -14.80 11.13 1.08
CA GLU A 215 -14.42 11.29 2.48
C GLU A 215 -13.64 10.06 2.99
N VAL A 216 -14.23 8.87 2.82
CA VAL A 216 -13.65 7.63 3.34
C VAL A 216 -12.39 7.23 2.59
N SER A 217 -12.41 7.27 1.25
CA SER A 217 -11.25 6.88 0.43
C SER A 217 -10.09 7.88 0.54
N GLY A 218 -10.39 9.16 0.71
CA GLY A 218 -9.41 10.22 0.88
C GLY A 218 -8.89 10.36 2.31
N ASN A 219 -9.37 9.57 3.27
CA ASN A 219 -9.08 9.73 4.71
C ASN A 219 -9.30 11.18 5.18
N ILE A 220 -10.38 11.82 4.67
CA ILE A 220 -10.65 13.23 4.96
C ILE A 220 -11.18 13.34 6.39
N ILE A 221 -10.47 14.09 7.21
CA ILE A 221 -10.94 14.52 8.52
C ILE A 221 -11.70 15.82 8.30
N PRO A 222 -13.02 15.86 8.58
CA PRO A 222 -13.79 17.09 8.40
C PRO A 222 -13.23 18.23 9.24
N ALA A 223 -12.98 19.37 8.61
CA ALA A 223 -12.56 20.59 9.27
C ALA A 223 -13.61 21.69 9.07
N ILE A 224 -14.12 22.21 10.19
CA ILE A 224 -15.10 23.30 10.18
C ILE A 224 -14.33 24.63 10.25
N ALA A 225 -14.72 25.61 9.44
CA ALA A 225 -14.01 26.90 9.35
C ALA A 225 -13.91 27.62 10.71
N SER A 226 -14.95 27.57 11.53
CA SER A 226 -14.94 28.14 12.88
C SER A 226 -13.94 27.47 13.81
N THR A 227 -13.85 26.14 13.80
CA THR A 227 -12.88 25.39 14.61
C THR A 227 -11.45 25.67 14.14
N THR A 228 -11.26 25.72 12.82
CA THR A 228 -9.96 26.06 12.23
C THR A 228 -9.52 27.45 12.61
N ALA A 229 -10.42 28.46 12.56
CA ALA A 229 -10.13 29.82 12.95
C ALA A 229 -9.79 29.93 14.45
N ALA A 230 -10.54 29.24 15.31
CA ALA A 230 -10.28 29.22 16.74
C ALA A 230 -8.90 28.64 17.08
N ILE A 231 -8.54 27.46 16.50
CA ILE A 231 -7.23 26.84 16.77
C ILE A 231 -6.09 27.65 16.17
N THR A 232 -6.31 28.33 15.04
CA THR A 232 -5.33 29.27 14.47
C THR A 232 -5.09 30.44 15.41
N GLY A 233 -6.14 31.00 16.01
CA GLY A 233 -6.01 32.04 17.04
C GLY A 233 -5.15 31.60 18.23
N LEU A 234 -5.37 30.37 18.73
CA LEU A 234 -4.52 29.79 19.79
C LEU A 234 -3.06 29.63 19.36
N SER A 235 -2.83 29.20 18.13
CA SER A 235 -1.48 29.10 17.57
C SER A 235 -0.80 30.49 17.48
N CYS A 236 -1.53 31.53 17.11
CA CYS A 236 -1.01 32.89 17.08
C CYS A 236 -0.60 33.38 18.47
N LEU A 237 -1.36 33.06 19.54
CA LEU A 237 -0.95 33.40 20.91
C LEU A 237 0.39 32.76 21.30
N GLN A 238 0.66 31.52 20.85
CA GLN A 238 1.96 30.87 21.07
C GLN A 238 3.07 31.55 20.26
N ILE A 239 2.77 32.05 19.06
CA ILE A 239 3.75 32.81 18.25
C ILE A 239 4.10 34.11 18.94
N TYR A 240 3.13 34.84 19.52
CA TYR A 240 3.42 36.05 20.34
C TYR A 240 4.31 35.70 21.53
N ALA A 241 4.04 34.61 22.24
CA ALA A 241 4.88 34.17 23.32
C ALA A 241 6.31 33.86 22.83
N LEU A 242 6.45 33.20 21.67
CA LEU A 242 7.77 32.88 21.09
C LEU A 242 8.59 34.11 20.74
N VAL A 243 7.94 35.20 20.26
CA VAL A 243 8.62 36.47 19.94
C VAL A 243 9.04 37.22 21.20
N GLN A 244 8.26 37.10 22.27
CA GLN A 244 8.49 37.87 23.51
C GLN A 244 9.45 37.20 24.49
N THR A 245 9.61 35.88 24.42
CA THR A 245 10.41 35.14 25.40
C THR A 245 10.97 33.83 24.82
N ASN A 246 12.17 33.49 25.32
CA ASN A 246 12.79 32.19 25.09
C ASN A 246 12.48 31.18 26.21
N ASN A 247 11.61 31.52 27.17
CA ASN A 247 11.28 30.64 28.26
C ASN A 247 10.28 29.57 27.83
N ILE A 248 10.77 28.36 27.56
CA ILE A 248 10.00 27.22 27.09
C ILE A 248 8.84 26.84 28.03
N ARG A 249 8.95 27.19 29.33
CA ARG A 249 7.87 26.91 30.32
C ARG A 249 6.62 27.74 30.14
N LEU A 250 6.65 28.76 29.30
CA LEU A 250 5.48 29.60 28.99
C LEU A 250 4.65 29.07 27.81
N PHE A 251 5.20 28.13 27.03
CA PHE A 251 4.44 27.50 25.95
C PHE A 251 3.43 26.50 26.48
N ARG A 252 2.26 26.44 25.85
CA ARG A 252 1.14 25.57 26.23
C ARG A 252 0.65 24.79 25.04
N CYS A 253 0.17 23.58 25.30
CA CYS A 253 -0.70 22.87 24.38
C CYS A 253 -2.12 23.37 24.57
N GLY A 254 -2.84 23.62 23.46
CA GLY A 254 -4.24 24.02 23.50
C GLY A 254 -5.11 22.90 22.92
N ALA A 255 -6.21 22.61 23.58
CA ALA A 255 -7.28 21.76 23.08
C ALA A 255 -8.60 22.54 23.16
N ILE A 256 -9.43 22.40 22.13
CA ILE A 256 -10.74 23.04 22.06
C ILE A 256 -11.78 22.04 21.54
N ASN A 257 -12.90 21.93 22.25
CA ASN A 257 -14.05 21.15 21.84
C ASN A 257 -15.29 22.04 21.84
N LEU A 258 -15.69 22.48 20.67
CA LEU A 258 -16.83 23.40 20.52
C LEU A 258 -18.18 22.71 20.75
N ALA A 259 -18.26 21.37 20.70
CA ALA A 259 -19.51 20.64 20.95
C ALA A 259 -19.93 20.65 22.41
N ILE A 260 -18.97 20.72 23.34
CA ILE A 260 -19.19 20.76 24.79
C ILE A 260 -18.63 22.03 25.43
N SER A 261 -18.29 23.04 24.64
CA SER A 261 -17.72 24.32 25.08
C SER A 261 -16.50 24.17 26.00
N GLU A 262 -15.64 23.18 25.73
CA GLU A 262 -14.45 22.91 26.51
C GLU A 262 -13.22 23.55 25.86
N PHE A 263 -12.41 24.18 26.68
CA PHE A 263 -11.19 24.85 26.28
C PHE A 263 -10.11 24.62 27.33
N ASP A 264 -9.02 23.96 26.93
CA ASP A 264 -7.92 23.65 27.82
C ASP A 264 -6.59 24.21 27.29
N LEU A 265 -5.82 24.78 28.21
CA LEU A 265 -4.43 25.12 28.01
C LEU A 265 -3.58 24.39 29.05
N PHE A 266 -2.80 23.46 28.65
CA PHE A 266 -2.01 22.63 29.55
C PHE A 266 -0.51 22.66 29.21
N ILE A 267 0.29 22.36 30.20
CA ILE A 267 1.74 22.23 30.04
C ILE A 267 2.01 20.92 29.29
N PRO A 268 2.80 20.92 28.19
CA PRO A 268 3.21 19.70 27.52
C PRO A 268 3.83 18.72 28.53
N GLU A 269 3.53 17.45 28.37
CA GLU A 269 4.15 16.41 29.20
C GLU A 269 5.68 16.47 29.04
N GLU A 270 6.37 16.19 30.13
CA GLU A 270 7.83 16.05 30.09
C GLU A 270 8.21 14.88 29.18
N LYS A 271 9.39 15.01 28.53
CA LYS A 271 9.91 13.97 27.67
C LYS A 271 10.06 12.66 28.46
N ARG A 272 9.50 11.59 27.92
CA ARG A 272 9.66 10.26 28.50
C ARG A 272 10.97 9.64 28.04
N TYR A 273 11.79 9.23 28.98
CA TYR A 273 13.01 8.49 28.70
C TYR A 273 12.71 7.00 28.60
N ILE A 274 13.20 6.39 27.54
CA ILE A 274 13.24 4.94 27.39
C ILE A 274 14.46 4.45 28.16
N LYS A 275 14.23 3.53 29.11
CA LYS A 275 15.24 2.96 29.99
C LYS A 275 15.24 1.45 29.83
N ASN A 276 16.27 0.77 30.35
CA ASN A 276 16.35 -0.68 30.36
C ASN A 276 15.05 -1.32 30.83
N ILE A 277 14.60 -2.34 30.11
CA ILE A 277 13.37 -3.10 30.42
C ILE A 277 13.83 -4.44 31.00
N PRO A 278 13.55 -4.71 32.28
CA PRO A 278 13.92 -5.97 32.89
C PRO A 278 13.10 -7.14 32.31
N ARG A 279 13.69 -8.32 32.32
CA ARG A 279 13.01 -9.54 31.88
C ARG A 279 11.75 -9.81 32.71
N THR A 280 10.66 -10.12 32.01
CA THR A 280 9.41 -10.58 32.62
C THR A 280 9.04 -11.96 32.08
N LYS A 281 7.92 -12.54 32.56
CA LYS A 281 7.42 -13.83 32.01
C LYS A 281 7.03 -13.75 30.52
N THR A 282 6.70 -12.56 30.03
CA THR A 282 6.17 -12.32 28.68
C THR A 282 7.05 -11.46 27.80
N THR A 283 8.08 -10.80 28.35
CA THR A 283 8.97 -9.91 27.61
C THR A 283 10.43 -10.25 27.85
N PRO A 284 11.29 -10.28 26.82
CA PRO A 284 12.74 -10.42 26.98
C PRO A 284 13.32 -9.20 27.71
N GLU A 285 14.56 -9.32 28.17
CA GLU A 285 15.29 -8.19 28.72
C GLU A 285 15.81 -7.32 27.60
N TYR A 286 15.57 -6.00 27.73
CA TYR A 286 16.10 -5.02 26.76
C TYR A 286 17.11 -4.10 27.43
N LYS A 287 18.29 -4.01 26.82
CA LYS A 287 19.31 -3.04 27.16
C LYS A 287 19.17 -1.81 26.26
N VAL A 288 19.01 -0.65 26.87
CA VAL A 288 18.87 0.61 26.14
C VAL A 288 20.25 1.21 25.84
N ILE A 289 20.48 1.57 24.58
CA ILE A 289 21.72 2.13 24.06
C ILE A 289 21.43 3.45 23.33
N PRO A 290 22.02 4.57 23.70
CA PRO A 290 22.82 4.85 24.91
C PRO A 290 21.98 4.69 26.19
N LYS A 291 22.59 4.86 27.37
CA LYS A 291 22.04 4.58 28.71
C LYS A 291 20.56 4.87 28.92
N GLU A 292 20.03 5.90 28.26
CA GLU A 292 18.62 6.26 28.12
C GLU A 292 18.46 7.19 26.91
N PHE A 293 17.30 7.15 26.28
CA PHE A 293 16.99 8.06 25.19
C PHE A 293 15.49 8.37 25.14
N THR A 294 15.13 9.40 24.38
CA THR A 294 13.74 9.75 24.08
C THR A 294 13.40 9.42 22.63
N VAL A 295 12.13 9.45 22.28
CA VAL A 295 11.67 9.25 20.87
C VAL A 295 12.25 10.29 19.89
N TRP A 296 12.80 11.39 20.39
CA TRP A 296 13.40 12.46 19.59
C TRP A 296 14.90 12.28 19.37
N ASP A 297 15.56 11.44 20.18
CA ASP A 297 16.99 11.21 20.08
C ASP A 297 17.31 10.36 18.85
N LYS A 298 18.52 10.52 18.35
CA LYS A 298 19.00 9.85 17.13
C LYS A 298 20.48 9.58 17.28
N ILE A 299 20.94 8.50 16.65
CA ILE A 299 22.37 8.21 16.49
C ILE A 299 22.73 8.45 15.03
N ASP A 300 23.62 9.38 14.77
CA ASP A 300 24.09 9.70 13.44
C ASP A 300 25.38 8.94 13.13
N ILE A 301 25.36 8.18 12.03
CA ILE A 301 26.54 7.56 11.44
C ILE A 301 26.95 8.47 10.28
N ILE A 302 28.11 9.12 10.41
CA ILE A 302 28.56 10.15 9.47
C ILE A 302 29.80 9.66 8.74
N GLY A 303 29.76 9.69 7.43
CA GLY A 303 30.90 9.39 6.57
C GLY A 303 30.49 8.92 5.17
N PRO A 304 31.34 9.10 4.16
CA PRO A 304 31.11 8.55 2.83
C PRO A 304 31.41 7.05 2.80
N ASN A 305 30.66 6.30 2.01
CA ASN A 305 30.91 4.88 1.73
C ASN A 305 31.05 4.01 2.99
N ILE A 306 30.21 4.23 3.99
CA ILE A 306 30.20 3.45 5.23
C ILE A 306 29.88 1.98 4.90
N THR A 307 30.74 1.07 5.36
CA THR A 307 30.55 -0.36 5.22
C THR A 307 29.81 -0.96 6.43
N VAL A 308 29.27 -2.16 6.27
CA VAL A 308 28.69 -2.93 7.38
C VAL A 308 29.68 -3.07 8.51
N LYS A 309 30.94 -3.41 8.17
CA LYS A 309 32.05 -3.54 9.14
C LYS A 309 32.26 -2.29 9.96
N ASN A 310 32.26 -1.10 9.34
CA ASN A 310 32.40 0.17 10.03
C ASN A 310 31.30 0.37 11.08
N ILE A 311 30.04 0.04 10.75
CA ILE A 311 28.91 0.15 11.69
C ILE A 311 29.10 -0.81 12.86
N VAL A 312 29.41 -2.06 12.58
CA VAL A 312 29.61 -3.10 13.62
C VAL A 312 30.72 -2.71 14.56
N GLU A 313 31.89 -2.29 14.03
CA GLU A 313 33.04 -1.88 14.84
C GLU A 313 32.75 -0.61 15.65
N ASP A 314 32.06 0.38 15.09
CA ASP A 314 31.69 1.61 15.80
C ASP A 314 30.75 1.31 16.98
N PHE A 315 29.75 0.47 16.79
CA PHE A 315 28.81 0.09 17.86
C PHE A 315 29.50 -0.80 18.91
N ARG A 316 30.36 -1.72 18.52
CA ARG A 316 31.15 -2.53 19.45
C ARG A 316 32.08 -1.67 20.30
N ASN A 317 32.80 -0.72 19.68
CA ASN A 317 33.74 0.14 20.36
C ASN A 317 33.07 1.17 21.28
N LYS A 318 31.96 1.78 20.84
CA LYS A 318 31.27 2.83 21.60
C LYS A 318 30.35 2.30 22.68
N TYR A 319 29.67 1.19 22.40
CA TYR A 319 28.57 0.72 23.24
C TYR A 319 28.74 -0.71 23.74
N ASN A 320 29.81 -1.41 23.33
CA ASN A 320 30.07 -2.82 23.61
C ASN A 320 28.89 -3.72 23.21
N VAL A 321 28.36 -3.51 22.00
CA VAL A 321 27.18 -4.18 21.44
C VAL A 321 27.57 -4.95 20.19
N ASP A 322 27.06 -6.16 20.06
CA ASP A 322 27.13 -6.95 18.84
C ASP A 322 25.88 -6.72 18.01
N ILE A 323 26.06 -6.43 16.72
CA ILE A 323 24.95 -6.19 15.77
C ILE A 323 24.62 -7.50 15.07
N ASP A 324 23.37 -7.95 15.21
CA ASP A 324 22.87 -9.17 14.57
C ASP A 324 22.35 -8.88 13.17
N TYR A 325 21.53 -7.82 13.02
CA TYR A 325 20.91 -7.44 11.76
C TYR A 325 20.94 -5.92 11.54
N ILE A 326 21.16 -5.54 10.28
CA ILE A 326 21.01 -4.17 9.78
C ILE A 326 19.86 -4.18 8.77
N ASN A 327 18.80 -3.43 9.04
CA ASN A 327 17.58 -3.38 8.25
C ASN A 327 17.36 -2.01 7.61
N TYR A 328 16.73 -2.01 6.47
CA TYR A 328 16.24 -0.82 5.77
C TYR A 328 14.85 -1.10 5.17
N ASN A 329 13.85 -0.31 5.54
CA ASN A 329 12.46 -0.47 5.06
C ASN A 329 11.96 -1.92 5.16
N ASN A 330 12.10 -2.55 6.31
CA ASN A 330 11.73 -3.94 6.60
C ASN A 330 12.49 -5.00 5.77
N LYS A 331 13.61 -4.65 5.14
CA LYS A 331 14.47 -5.58 4.42
C LYS A 331 15.80 -5.72 5.16
N ILE A 332 16.26 -6.95 5.35
CA ILE A 332 17.58 -7.24 5.92
C ILE A 332 18.64 -6.88 4.87
N LEU A 333 19.49 -5.90 5.17
CA LEU A 333 20.65 -5.54 4.36
C LEU A 333 21.83 -6.45 4.63
N ALA A 334 22.10 -6.70 5.88
CA ALA A 334 23.21 -7.55 6.33
C ALA A 334 22.87 -8.25 7.64
N SER A 335 23.49 -9.43 7.85
CA SER A 335 23.42 -10.24 9.07
C SER A 335 24.84 -10.51 9.54
N PRO A 336 25.51 -9.57 10.21
CA PRO A 336 26.94 -9.68 10.57
C PRO A 336 27.31 -10.92 11.37
N MET A 337 26.36 -11.47 12.15
CA MET A 337 26.58 -12.69 12.94
C MET A 337 26.45 -13.99 12.12
N GLU A 338 25.74 -13.97 11.00
CA GLU A 338 25.43 -15.16 10.21
C GLU A 338 26.24 -15.24 8.91
N ASP A 339 26.58 -14.09 8.31
CA ASP A 339 27.20 -14.04 6.97
C ASP A 339 28.21 -12.88 6.84
N ASP A 340 29.50 -13.24 6.74
CA ASP A 340 30.59 -12.29 6.57
C ASP A 340 30.69 -11.69 5.16
N LYS A 341 29.96 -12.20 4.18
CA LYS A 341 30.09 -11.81 2.76
C LYS A 341 29.81 -10.34 2.51
N ASN A 342 28.91 -9.76 3.28
CA ASN A 342 28.47 -8.37 3.11
C ASN A 342 29.25 -7.37 3.99
N MET A 343 30.18 -7.83 4.82
CA MET A 343 30.88 -6.97 5.80
C MET A 343 31.64 -5.81 5.16
N ASN A 344 32.25 -6.03 4.01
CA ASN A 344 33.03 -5.02 3.30
C ASN A 344 32.20 -4.20 2.29
N GLU A 345 30.91 -4.52 2.13
CA GLU A 345 30.03 -3.80 1.23
C GLU A 345 29.51 -2.52 1.87
N THR A 346 29.30 -1.50 1.02
CA THR A 346 28.73 -0.22 1.48
C THR A 346 27.24 -0.32 1.67
N ILE A 347 26.70 0.43 2.63
CA ILE A 347 25.26 0.47 2.89
C ILE A 347 24.47 0.89 1.64
N GLU A 348 24.98 1.85 0.86
CA GLU A 348 24.34 2.30 -0.38
C GLU A 348 24.25 1.20 -1.41
N LYS A 349 25.33 0.40 -1.58
CA LYS A 349 25.35 -0.73 -2.51
C LYS A 349 24.34 -1.80 -2.08
N LEU A 350 24.34 -2.18 -0.81
CA LEU A 350 23.38 -3.15 -0.27
C LEU A 350 21.93 -2.70 -0.43
N ILE A 351 21.64 -1.41 -0.22
CA ILE A 351 20.31 -0.86 -0.46
C ILE A 351 19.95 -0.98 -1.94
N GLN A 352 20.86 -0.63 -2.84
CA GLN A 352 20.63 -0.75 -4.29
C GLN A 352 20.37 -2.21 -4.70
N ASP A 353 21.16 -3.15 -4.20
CA ASP A 353 21.05 -4.58 -4.52
C ASP A 353 19.73 -5.17 -3.99
N LYS A 354 19.32 -4.80 -2.76
CA LYS A 354 18.08 -5.32 -2.13
C LYS A 354 16.81 -4.62 -2.60
N THR A 355 16.89 -3.37 -3.07
CA THR A 355 15.72 -2.59 -3.48
C THR A 355 15.61 -2.38 -4.98
N GLY A 356 16.68 -2.62 -5.74
CA GLY A 356 16.76 -2.32 -7.17
C GLY A 356 16.84 -0.82 -7.49
N LYS A 357 16.95 0.06 -6.49
CA LYS A 357 16.92 1.52 -6.66
C LYS A 357 18.17 2.17 -6.12
N LYS A 358 18.76 3.07 -6.92
CA LYS A 358 19.82 3.97 -6.43
C LYS A 358 19.22 5.00 -5.49
N ILE A 359 19.98 5.34 -4.45
CA ILE A 359 19.59 6.40 -3.53
C ILE A 359 19.62 7.73 -4.26
N ASN A 360 18.55 8.50 -4.14
CA ASN A 360 18.45 9.81 -4.77
C ASN A 360 19.46 10.78 -4.12
N ASN A 361 20.20 11.52 -4.95
CA ASN A 361 21.18 12.50 -4.50
C ASN A 361 20.62 13.66 -3.63
N LYS A 362 19.29 13.82 -3.60
CA LYS A 362 18.60 14.79 -2.74
C LYS A 362 18.36 14.27 -1.30
N VAL A 363 18.57 12.98 -1.07
CA VAL A 363 18.39 12.37 0.25
C VAL A 363 19.59 12.77 1.12
N LYS A 364 19.31 13.37 2.28
CA LYS A 364 20.34 13.82 3.22
C LYS A 364 20.81 12.69 4.13
N TYR A 365 19.91 11.81 4.53
CA TYR A 365 20.20 10.68 5.41
C TYR A 365 19.28 9.50 5.11
N ILE A 366 19.71 8.32 5.49
CA ILE A 366 18.94 7.07 5.43
C ILE A 366 18.66 6.63 6.86
N LYS A 367 17.43 6.18 7.15
CA LYS A 367 17.09 5.54 8.41
C LYS A 367 17.45 4.07 8.33
N LEU A 368 18.18 3.59 9.32
CA LEU A 368 18.52 2.18 9.50
C LEU A 368 17.92 1.68 10.81
N ASP A 369 17.45 0.45 10.82
CA ASP A 369 17.02 -0.24 12.02
C ASP A 369 18.09 -1.28 12.36
N LEU A 370 18.69 -1.18 13.54
CA LEU A 370 19.71 -2.08 14.03
C LEU A 370 19.13 -2.99 15.11
N ASN A 371 19.27 -4.28 14.89
CA ASN A 371 19.00 -5.29 15.91
C ASN A 371 20.34 -5.85 16.38
N GLY A 372 20.49 -6.09 17.64
CA GLY A 372 21.74 -6.60 18.22
C GLY A 372 21.58 -7.03 19.66
N SER A 373 22.66 -7.49 20.23
CA SER A 373 22.70 -8.04 21.58
C SER A 373 23.79 -7.41 22.43
N PHE A 374 23.56 -7.39 23.73
CA PHE A 374 24.50 -7.06 24.76
C PHE A 374 24.54 -8.22 25.77
N GLY A 375 25.44 -9.16 25.57
CA GLY A 375 25.36 -10.46 26.25
C GLY A 375 24.07 -11.18 25.90
N ASP A 376 23.29 -11.59 26.89
CA ASP A 376 22.02 -12.31 26.70
C ASP A 376 20.80 -11.38 26.52
N CYS A 377 21.01 -10.04 26.45
CA CYS A 377 19.94 -9.05 26.37
C CYS A 377 19.82 -8.50 24.95
N GLU A 378 18.60 -8.33 24.45
CA GLU A 378 18.36 -7.58 23.24
C GLU A 378 18.58 -6.08 23.46
N ILE A 379 18.99 -5.35 22.41
CA ILE A 379 19.19 -3.91 22.50
C ILE A 379 17.99 -3.12 21.98
N LEU A 380 17.76 -1.96 22.61
CA LEU A 380 16.90 -0.90 22.11
C LEU A 380 17.73 0.34 21.83
N THR A 381 17.64 0.85 20.59
CA THR A 381 18.35 2.05 20.16
C THR A 381 17.36 3.13 19.71
N PRO A 382 17.73 4.43 19.77
CA PRO A 382 17.00 5.46 19.06
C PRO A 382 17.14 5.27 17.54
N THR A 383 16.41 6.07 16.76
CA THR A 383 16.52 6.02 15.30
C THR A 383 17.96 6.24 14.83
N ILE A 384 18.50 5.27 14.08
CA ILE A 384 19.83 5.38 13.47
C ILE A 384 19.70 6.10 12.14
N ARG A 385 20.51 7.14 11.92
CA ARG A 385 20.57 7.85 10.66
C ARG A 385 21.95 7.74 10.03
N TYR A 386 22.03 7.12 8.87
CA TYR A 386 23.23 7.20 8.05
C TYR A 386 23.19 8.48 7.22
N VAL A 387 24.07 9.41 7.49
CA VAL A 387 24.15 10.73 6.87
C VAL A 387 25.04 10.67 5.63
N LEU A 388 24.41 10.87 4.45
CA LEU A 388 25.07 10.72 3.14
C LEU A 388 25.92 11.93 2.72
N LYS A 389 25.67 13.10 3.29
CA LYS A 389 26.39 14.34 2.97
C LYS A 389 26.66 15.12 4.25
N ASN A 390 27.91 15.50 4.47
CA ASN A 390 28.25 16.57 5.38
C ASN A 390 27.74 17.89 4.78
N HIS A 391 26.83 18.53 5.46
CA HIS A 391 26.46 19.92 5.19
C HIS A 391 27.21 20.84 6.11
#